data_328e01cce12d01c3a5d525a60d279546
#
_entry.id   328e01cce12d01c3a5d525a60d279546
#
_cell.length_a   1.000
_cell.length_b   1.000
_cell.length_c   1.000
_cell.angle_alpha   90.00
_cell.angle_beta   90.00
_cell.angle_gamma   90.00
#
_symmetry.space_group_name_H-M   'P 1'
#
loop_
_entity.id
_entity.type
_entity.pdbx_description
1 polymer ?
#
loop_
_entity_poly.entity_id
_entity_poly.type
_entity_poly.pdbx_seq_one_letter_code
_entity_poly.pdbx_strand_id
1 'polypeptide(L)'
;MADNYLQQLKRGTLEMIFLSLIASKPMYGGEIMTILNSEGSPYFSGAREGSVYPVFYRLEDAGLITSVPNGNQKKDFHITEEGLQKLAEMKKYWSEFVETVDYFLKRTEENDK
;
A
#
# COMPACT_ATOMS: atom_id res chain seq x y z
N MET A 1 17.45 1.88 -13.71
CA MET A 1 16.68 1.35 -14.85
C MET A 1 15.55 0.45 -14.37
N ALA A 2 15.86 -0.81 -14.03
CA ALA A 2 14.85 -1.69 -13.43
C ALA A 2 14.24 -1.05 -12.20
N ASP A 3 15.06 -0.32 -11.43
CA ASP A 3 14.62 0.35 -10.20
C ASP A 3 13.54 1.42 -10.47
N ASN A 4 13.65 2.15 -11.58
CA ASN A 4 12.65 3.18 -11.90
C ASN A 4 11.29 2.58 -12.20
N TYR A 5 11.26 1.49 -12.94
CA TYR A 5 10.02 0.82 -13.27
C TYR A 5 9.37 0.25 -12.00
N LEU A 6 10.16 -0.43 -11.18
CA LEU A 6 9.67 -1.00 -9.93
C LEU A 6 9.18 0.11 -8.99
N GLN A 7 9.88 1.24 -8.92
CA GLN A 7 9.45 2.37 -8.10
C GLN A 7 8.08 2.90 -8.54
N GLN A 8 7.83 2.94 -9.85
CA GLN A 8 6.54 3.36 -10.35
C GLN A 8 5.43 2.41 -9.91
N LEU A 9 5.67 1.10 -9.99
CA LEU A 9 4.72 0.10 -9.54
C LEU A 9 4.45 0.23 -8.04
N LYS A 10 5.50 0.40 -7.25
CA LYS A 10 5.37 0.54 -5.80
C LYS A 10 4.56 1.77 -5.43
N ARG A 11 4.81 2.89 -6.11
CA ARG A 11 4.14 4.15 -5.80
C ARG A 11 2.63 4.02 -5.96
N GLY A 12 2.18 3.28 -6.96
CA GLY A 12 0.76 3.12 -7.22
C GLY A 12 0.06 2.15 -6.28
N THR A 13 0.81 1.36 -5.51
CA THR A 13 0.23 0.31 -4.68
C THR A 13 0.41 0.52 -3.18
N LEU A 14 1.33 1.39 -2.76
CA LEU A 14 1.64 1.57 -1.34
C LEU A 14 0.44 1.99 -0.51
N GLU A 15 -0.35 2.94 -1.00
CA GLU A 15 -1.52 3.40 -0.24
C GLU A 15 -2.51 2.27 -0.02
N MET A 16 -2.73 1.44 -1.01
CA MET A 16 -3.61 0.29 -0.90
C MET A 16 -3.09 -0.71 0.14
N ILE A 17 -1.78 -0.97 0.12
CA ILE A 17 -1.15 -1.86 1.10
C ILE A 17 -1.30 -1.30 2.51
N PHE A 18 -1.03 -0.01 2.70
CA PHE A 18 -1.16 0.63 4.01
C PHE A 18 -2.58 0.54 4.52
N LEU A 19 -3.56 0.87 3.68
CA LEU A 19 -4.97 0.79 4.09
C LEU A 19 -5.37 -0.63 4.44
N SER A 20 -4.88 -1.60 3.68
CA SER A 20 -5.18 -3.01 3.95
C SER A 20 -4.63 -3.46 5.30
N LEU A 21 -3.39 -3.06 5.61
CA LEU A 21 -2.78 -3.41 6.89
C LEU A 21 -3.51 -2.75 8.05
N ILE A 22 -3.80 -1.45 7.92
CA ILE A 22 -4.48 -0.70 8.99
C ILE A 22 -5.91 -1.20 9.17
N ALA A 23 -6.56 -1.66 8.09
CA ALA A 23 -7.90 -2.24 8.19
C ALA A 23 -7.90 -3.55 8.96
N SER A 24 -6.80 -4.32 8.92
CA SER A 24 -6.72 -5.58 9.64
C SER A 24 -6.64 -5.36 11.16
N LYS A 25 -5.95 -4.31 11.58
CA LYS A 25 -5.90 -3.85 12.96
C LYS A 25 -5.22 -2.49 13.00
N PRO A 26 -5.50 -1.67 14.02
CA PRO A 26 -4.74 -0.42 14.18
C PRO A 26 -3.26 -0.72 14.36
N MET A 27 -2.42 0.12 13.75
CA MET A 27 -0.95 -0.07 13.76
C MET A 27 -0.25 1.26 13.92
N TYR A 28 0.91 1.24 14.57
CA TYR A 28 1.79 2.40 14.54
C TYR A 28 2.81 2.23 13.41
N GLY A 29 3.52 3.32 13.10
CA GLY A 29 4.42 3.33 11.94
C GLY A 29 5.49 2.25 11.97
N GLY A 30 6.03 1.96 13.16
CA GLY A 30 7.06 0.94 13.30
C GLY A 30 6.57 -0.46 12.96
N GLU A 31 5.30 -0.76 13.27
CA GLU A 31 4.73 -2.06 12.91
C GLU A 31 4.63 -2.22 11.40
N ILE A 32 4.18 -1.18 10.71
CA ILE A 32 4.06 -1.22 9.26
C ILE A 32 5.43 -1.37 8.61
N MET A 33 6.43 -0.62 9.11
CA MET A 33 7.80 -0.75 8.61
C MET A 33 8.32 -2.18 8.77
N THR A 34 8.08 -2.78 9.92
CA THR A 34 8.50 -4.16 10.19
C THR A 34 7.85 -5.14 9.22
N ILE A 35 6.54 -4.99 9.00
CA ILE A 35 5.81 -5.87 8.07
C ILE A 35 6.33 -5.71 6.65
N LEU A 36 6.51 -4.48 6.19
CA LEU A 36 7.00 -4.23 4.84
C LEU A 36 8.40 -4.80 4.63
N ASN A 37 9.27 -4.66 5.63
CA ASN A 37 10.65 -5.13 5.52
C ASN A 37 10.77 -6.65 5.59
N SER A 38 9.85 -7.31 6.28
CA SER A 38 9.88 -8.77 6.40
C SER A 38 8.97 -9.47 5.40
N GLU A 39 7.69 -9.15 5.41
CA GLU A 39 6.72 -9.83 4.54
C GLU A 39 6.65 -9.24 3.14
N GLY A 40 7.03 -7.98 2.97
CA GLY A 40 7.03 -7.31 1.67
C GLY A 40 8.30 -7.46 0.88
N SER A 41 9.30 -8.15 1.42
CA SER A 41 10.57 -8.35 0.74
C SER A 41 10.41 -9.27 -0.48
N PRO A 42 11.15 -9.03 -1.57
CA PRO A 42 12.12 -7.94 -1.74
C PRO A 42 11.54 -6.61 -2.22
N TYR A 43 10.28 -6.58 -2.66
CA TYR A 43 9.74 -5.43 -3.39
C TYR A 43 9.47 -4.22 -2.50
N PHE A 44 9.07 -4.45 -1.25
CA PHE A 44 8.75 -3.37 -0.32
C PHE A 44 9.71 -3.27 0.85
N SER A 45 10.83 -3.98 0.81
CA SER A 45 11.87 -3.85 1.83
C SER A 45 12.58 -2.50 1.70
N GLY A 46 13.28 -2.09 2.76
CA GLY A 46 13.90 -0.77 2.81
C GLY A 46 12.96 0.30 3.32
N ALA A 47 11.83 -0.08 3.88
CA ALA A 47 10.88 0.87 4.47
C ALA A 47 11.50 1.53 5.69
N ARG A 48 11.37 2.85 5.78
CA ARG A 48 11.92 3.67 6.87
C ARG A 48 11.02 4.88 7.04
N GLU A 49 11.24 5.64 8.11
CA GLU A 49 10.39 6.78 8.43
C GLU A 49 10.24 7.75 7.26
N GLY A 50 11.33 8.05 6.56
CA GLY A 50 11.32 8.99 5.45
C GLY A 50 10.47 8.55 4.27
N SER A 51 10.23 7.26 4.09
CA SER A 51 9.39 6.76 3.02
C SER A 51 7.96 6.42 3.48
N VAL A 52 7.81 6.07 4.75
CA VAL A 52 6.53 5.58 5.30
C VAL A 52 5.64 6.73 5.76
N TYR A 53 6.19 7.71 6.49
CA TYR A 53 5.37 8.78 7.05
C TYR A 53 4.72 9.67 6.01
N PRO A 54 5.32 9.99 4.87
CA PRO A 54 4.58 10.71 3.83
C PRO A 54 3.33 10.00 3.35
N VAL A 55 3.33 8.66 3.32
CA VAL A 55 2.14 7.89 2.95
C VAL A 55 1.06 8.06 4.02
N PHE A 56 1.43 7.94 5.29
CA PHE A 56 0.49 8.19 6.39
C PHE A 56 -0.14 9.58 6.29
N TYR A 57 0.68 10.59 6.04
CA TYR A 57 0.18 11.97 5.98
C TYR A 57 -0.81 12.16 4.83
N ARG A 58 -0.52 11.57 3.68
CA ARG A 58 -1.46 11.65 2.54
C ARG A 58 -2.79 10.96 2.86
N LEU A 59 -2.72 9.80 3.48
CA LEU A 59 -3.93 9.06 3.84
C LEU A 59 -4.74 9.79 4.90
N GLU A 60 -4.06 10.38 5.87
CA GLU A 60 -4.72 11.14 6.93
C GLU A 60 -5.35 12.41 6.37
N ASP A 61 -4.63 13.14 5.51
CA ASP A 61 -5.15 14.35 4.87
C ASP A 61 -6.38 14.05 4.01
N ALA A 62 -6.42 12.87 3.42
CA ALA A 62 -7.56 12.44 2.61
C ALA A 62 -8.73 11.92 3.44
N GLY A 63 -8.59 11.86 4.77
CA GLY A 63 -9.64 11.39 5.66
C GLY A 63 -9.81 9.89 5.68
N LEU A 64 -8.82 9.13 5.20
CA LEU A 64 -8.93 7.68 5.09
C LEU A 64 -8.44 6.95 6.34
N ILE A 65 -7.57 7.61 7.13
CA ILE A 65 -7.10 7.09 8.41
C ILE A 65 -7.10 8.24 9.42
N THR A 66 -7.09 7.87 10.71
CA THR A 66 -6.89 8.83 11.80
C THR A 66 -5.77 8.31 12.69
N SER A 67 -5.09 9.23 13.38
CA SER A 67 -4.06 8.85 14.33
C SER A 67 -4.58 9.07 15.75
N VAL A 68 -4.30 8.11 16.62
CA VAL A 68 -4.71 8.16 18.02
C VAL A 68 -3.48 7.90 18.88
N PRO A 69 -3.17 8.79 19.84
CA PRO A 69 -2.04 8.54 20.75
C PRO A 69 -2.25 7.24 21.51
N ASN A 70 -1.19 6.45 21.66
CA ASN A 70 -1.30 5.15 22.33
C ASN A 70 -0.67 5.10 23.72
N GLY A 71 -0.33 6.26 24.28
CA GLY A 71 0.20 6.33 25.65
C GLY A 71 1.71 6.21 25.77
N ASN A 72 2.41 5.88 24.68
CA ASN A 72 3.87 5.70 24.68
C ASN A 72 4.57 6.69 23.75
N GLN A 73 4.02 7.89 23.62
CA GLN A 73 4.52 8.92 22.71
C GLN A 73 4.46 8.46 21.24
N LYS A 74 3.70 7.43 20.97
CA LYS A 74 3.47 6.90 19.63
C LYS A 74 2.01 7.10 19.26
N LYS A 75 1.72 6.96 17.98
CA LYS A 75 0.36 7.04 17.47
C LYS A 75 0.02 5.76 16.76
N ASP A 76 -1.18 5.25 17.05
CA ASP A 76 -1.75 4.17 16.27
C ASP A 76 -2.61 4.76 15.17
N PHE A 77 -2.51 4.24 13.99
CA PHE A 77 -3.33 4.64 12.87
C PHE A 77 -4.53 3.71 12.77
N HIS A 78 -5.70 4.31 12.63
CA HIS A 78 -6.97 3.58 12.52
C HIS A 78 -7.61 3.92 11.18
N ILE A 79 -8.19 2.93 10.52
CA ILE A 79 -8.90 3.20 9.28
C ILE A 79 -10.25 3.84 9.59
N THR A 80 -10.67 4.79 8.76
CA THR A 80 -11.99 5.41 8.87
C THR A 80 -12.99 4.65 8.02
N GLU A 81 -14.27 5.00 8.13
CA GLU A 81 -15.29 4.44 7.26
C GLU A 81 -15.01 4.78 5.80
N GLU A 82 -14.61 6.02 5.54
CA GLU A 82 -14.21 6.43 4.20
C GLU A 82 -13.00 5.63 3.71
N GLY A 83 -12.08 5.32 4.62
CA GLY A 83 -10.92 4.49 4.29
C GLY A 83 -11.31 3.08 3.89
N LEU A 84 -12.28 2.49 4.58
CA LEU A 84 -12.78 1.17 4.24
C LEU A 84 -13.45 1.16 2.87
N GLN A 85 -14.23 2.19 2.57
CA GLN A 85 -14.87 2.32 1.26
C GLN A 85 -13.83 2.49 0.16
N LYS A 86 -12.82 3.32 0.42
CA LYS A 86 -11.74 3.54 -0.55
C LYS A 86 -10.95 2.25 -0.81
N LEU A 87 -10.67 1.50 0.25
CA LEU A 87 -9.96 0.24 0.12
C LEU A 87 -10.74 -0.76 -0.73
N ALA A 88 -12.06 -0.84 -0.52
CA ALA A 88 -12.90 -1.72 -1.33
C ALA A 88 -12.86 -1.32 -2.81
N GLU A 89 -12.92 -0.03 -3.09
CA GLU A 89 -12.81 0.49 -4.45
C GLU A 89 -11.44 0.17 -5.05
N MET A 90 -10.37 0.38 -4.29
CA MET A 90 -9.02 0.08 -4.75
C MET A 90 -8.83 -1.40 -5.08
N LYS A 91 -9.38 -2.28 -4.24
CA LYS A 91 -9.30 -3.73 -4.49
C LYS A 91 -9.99 -4.11 -5.80
N LYS A 92 -11.14 -3.50 -6.06
CA LYS A 92 -11.88 -3.76 -7.29
C LYS A 92 -11.09 -3.31 -8.51
N TYR A 93 -10.60 -2.08 -8.50
CA TYR A 93 -9.80 -1.55 -9.60
C TYR A 93 -8.52 -2.33 -9.80
N TRP A 94 -7.86 -2.70 -8.72
CA TRP A 94 -6.63 -3.49 -8.80
C TRP A 94 -6.87 -4.82 -9.50
N SER A 95 -7.92 -5.53 -9.09
CA SER A 95 -8.26 -6.83 -9.66
C SER A 95 -8.54 -6.71 -11.16
N GLU A 96 -9.36 -5.74 -11.55
CA GLU A 96 -9.72 -5.53 -12.95
C GLU A 96 -8.51 -5.07 -13.77
N PHE A 97 -7.71 -4.19 -13.21
CA PHE A 97 -6.53 -3.65 -13.88
C PHE A 97 -5.50 -4.75 -14.15
N VAL A 98 -5.19 -5.56 -13.15
CA VAL A 98 -4.24 -6.66 -13.30
C VAL A 98 -4.71 -7.65 -14.35
N GLU A 99 -6.00 -7.98 -14.32
CA GLU A 99 -6.59 -8.89 -15.29
C GLU A 99 -6.44 -8.36 -16.71
N THR A 100 -6.69 -7.06 -16.90
CA THR A 100 -6.58 -6.42 -18.21
C THR A 100 -5.13 -6.38 -18.67
N VAL A 101 -4.20 -6.02 -17.79
CA VAL A 101 -2.78 -6.00 -18.12
C VAL A 101 -2.30 -7.40 -18.52
N ASP A 102 -2.69 -8.40 -17.75
CA ASP A 102 -2.32 -9.79 -18.05
C ASP A 102 -2.85 -10.22 -19.41
N TYR A 103 -4.05 -9.80 -19.76
CA TYR A 103 -4.62 -10.09 -21.07
C TYR A 103 -3.69 -9.62 -22.20
N PHE A 104 -3.19 -8.39 -22.09
CA PHE A 104 -2.30 -7.83 -23.11
C PHE A 104 -0.93 -8.49 -23.10
N LEU A 105 -0.41 -8.82 -21.92
CA LEU A 105 0.91 -9.46 -21.83
C LEU A 105 0.88 -10.86 -22.45
N LYS A 106 -0.22 -11.57 -22.32
CA LYS A 106 -0.36 -12.91 -22.90
C LYS A 106 -0.43 -12.90 -24.42
N ARG A 107 -0.78 -11.79 -25.02
CA ARG A 107 -0.80 -11.69 -26.48
C ARG A 107 0.59 -11.90 -27.08
N THR A 108 1.63 -11.43 -26.39
CA THR A 108 3.01 -11.66 -26.83
C THR A 108 3.34 -13.15 -26.88
N GLU A 109 2.90 -13.89 -25.86
CA GLU A 109 3.11 -15.33 -25.79
C GLU A 109 2.42 -16.06 -26.94
N GLU A 110 1.21 -15.66 -27.29
CA GLU A 110 0.45 -16.25 -28.38
C GLU A 110 1.13 -16.02 -29.72
N ASN A 111 1.71 -14.83 -29.92
CA ASN A 111 2.36 -14.47 -31.16
C ASN A 111 3.71 -15.18 -31.35
N ASP A 112 4.30 -15.67 -30.28
CA ASP A 112 5.59 -16.38 -30.33
C ASP A 112 5.44 -17.82 -30.82
N LYS A 113 4.22 -18.29 -31.04
CA LYS A 113 3.97 -19.64 -31.53
C LYS A 113 3.90 -19.70 -33.09
#